data_25f7c2329b92cdb84c4682148d56aad7
#
_entry.id   25f7c2329b92cdb84c4682148d56aad7
#
_cell.length_a   1.000
_cell.length_b   1.000
_cell.length_c   1.000
_cell.angle_alpha   90.00
_cell.angle_beta   90.00
_cell.angle_gamma   90.00
#
_symmetry.space_group_name_H-M   'P 1'
#
loop_
_entity.id
_entity.type
_entity.pdbx_description
1 polymer ?
#
loop_
_entity_poly.entity_id
_entity_poly.type
_entity_poly.pdbx_seq_one_letter_code
_entity_poly.pdbx_strand_id
1 'polypeptide(L)'
;MSERLTAKSEPGGPGDASPPKLLDRVRDAIRTRHYSRRTEVAYVTWIRRYIVFHRKAHPSTLGAPEICAFLTWLATKRQVSASTQNQALAALLFLYEHVLQMPIGQVEHVVRAKQPLRLPVVLSREEVAVVLSHLEGTMWIIGMLLYGSGLRLEECLELRVKDIDFDRNEIMIRRGKGQKDRATTLPAAVIDSLCQHLAEVKRLHSADLADGFGRVALPDALGRKYPHAAVEWGWQFVFPASCICRDPRWGPPSRFHLHASAVQKAIAVAVRRSGIAKRVGPHTMRHYAGFRTMPSDVKGHSRAGGTLLLKAEIRFAAHSA
;
A
#
# COMPACT_ATOMS: atom_id res chain seq x y z
N MET A 1 34.20 43.70 -49.11
CA MET A 1 33.65 42.36 -48.75
C MET A 1 33.33 42.40 -47.28
N SER A 2 32.06 42.55 -46.96
CA SER A 2 31.57 42.73 -45.57
C SER A 2 31.02 41.37 -45.08
N GLU A 3 31.66 40.83 -44.04
CA GLU A 3 31.14 39.69 -43.29
C GLU A 3 30.08 40.17 -42.30
N ARG A 4 28.85 39.64 -42.46
CA ARG A 4 27.76 39.82 -41.49
C ARG A 4 27.89 38.77 -40.39
N LEU A 5 28.23 39.16 -39.22
CA LEU A 5 28.12 38.39 -37.98
C LEU A 5 26.65 38.19 -37.67
N THR A 6 26.15 36.97 -37.75
CA THR A 6 24.85 36.57 -37.25
C THR A 6 24.91 36.38 -35.74
N ALA A 7 24.23 37.24 -35.00
CA ALA A 7 24.05 37.11 -33.55
C ALA A 7 23.20 35.84 -33.27
N LYS A 8 23.77 34.93 -32.48
CA LYS A 8 23.04 33.85 -31.85
C LYS A 8 22.14 34.41 -30.77
N SER A 9 20.84 34.22 -30.93
CA SER A 9 19.85 34.48 -29.88
C SER A 9 20.09 33.57 -28.68
N GLU A 10 20.30 34.15 -27.51
CA GLU A 10 20.37 33.42 -26.24
C GLU A 10 19.04 32.73 -25.93
N PRO A 11 19.05 31.53 -25.29
CA PRO A 11 17.84 30.88 -24.87
C PRO A 11 17.18 31.65 -23.74
N GLY A 12 15.89 31.97 -23.88
CA GLY A 12 15.09 32.74 -22.97
C GLY A 12 15.20 32.30 -21.51
N GLY A 13 15.31 33.26 -20.62
CA GLY A 13 15.33 33.09 -19.19
C GLY A 13 14.10 32.36 -18.65
N PRO A 14 14.08 31.91 -17.39
CA PRO A 14 12.99 31.12 -16.81
C PRO A 14 11.71 31.93 -16.85
N GLY A 15 10.82 31.54 -17.79
CA GLY A 15 9.52 32.13 -17.97
C GLY A 15 8.71 32.15 -16.67
N ASP A 16 7.98 33.21 -16.49
CA ASP A 16 7.02 33.60 -15.48
C ASP A 16 6.09 32.42 -15.07
N ALA A 17 6.60 31.53 -14.20
CA ALA A 17 5.82 30.42 -13.68
C ALA A 17 4.89 30.96 -12.60
N SER A 18 3.61 31.05 -12.90
CA SER A 18 2.58 31.35 -11.91
C SER A 18 2.82 30.56 -10.62
N PRO A 19 2.72 31.19 -9.44
CA PRO A 19 3.00 30.53 -8.18
C PRO A 19 2.19 29.23 -8.05
N PRO A 20 2.80 28.13 -7.56
CA PRO A 20 2.13 26.82 -7.54
C PRO A 20 0.86 26.90 -6.71
N LYS A 21 -0.21 26.29 -7.22
CA LYS A 21 -1.54 26.27 -6.56
C LYS A 21 -1.41 25.66 -5.16
N LEU A 22 -2.20 26.12 -4.20
CA LEU A 22 -2.16 25.68 -2.81
C LEU A 22 -2.12 24.13 -2.68
N LEU A 23 -2.97 23.42 -3.42
CA LEU A 23 -3.01 21.95 -3.33
C LEU A 23 -1.75 21.27 -3.90
N ASP A 24 -1.04 21.93 -4.81
CA ASP A 24 0.25 21.42 -5.32
C ASP A 24 1.34 21.62 -4.28
N ARG A 25 1.38 22.79 -3.62
CA ARG A 25 2.24 23.01 -2.45
C ARG A 25 2.00 22.01 -1.33
N VAL A 26 0.74 21.63 -1.07
CA VAL A 26 0.40 20.57 -0.10
C VAL A 26 1.00 19.24 -0.52
N ARG A 27 0.87 18.85 -1.80
CA ARG A 27 1.45 17.60 -2.32
C ARG A 27 2.96 17.58 -2.19
N ASP A 28 3.62 18.68 -2.55
CA ASP A 28 5.07 18.81 -2.46
C ASP A 28 5.55 18.73 -1.01
N ALA A 29 4.87 19.41 -0.08
CA ALA A 29 5.20 19.35 1.34
C ALA A 29 5.03 17.94 1.93
N ILE A 30 4.02 17.17 1.47
CA ILE A 30 3.79 15.78 1.88
C ILE A 30 4.90 14.87 1.33
N ARG A 31 5.27 15.04 0.04
CA ARG A 31 6.31 14.26 -0.64
C ARG A 31 7.69 14.53 -0.06
N THR A 32 8.03 15.79 0.20
CA THR A 32 9.30 16.17 0.85
C THR A 32 9.47 15.50 2.22
N ARG A 33 8.38 15.24 2.93
CA ARG A 33 8.38 14.53 4.22
C ARG A 33 8.25 13.01 4.10
N HIS A 34 8.32 12.48 2.89
CA HIS A 34 8.20 11.04 2.60
C HIS A 34 6.93 10.39 3.16
N TYR A 35 5.82 11.14 3.23
CA TYR A 35 4.53 10.55 3.61
C TYR A 35 3.99 9.65 2.50
N SER A 36 3.19 8.67 2.90
CA SER A 36 2.59 7.75 1.95
C SER A 36 1.63 8.47 0.99
N ARG A 37 1.51 7.96 -0.24
CA ARG A 37 0.52 8.44 -1.20
C ARG A 37 -0.92 8.41 -0.67
N ARG A 38 -1.24 7.42 0.16
CA ARG A 38 -2.55 7.34 0.82
C ARG A 38 -2.78 8.53 1.75
N THR A 39 -1.74 8.97 2.46
CA THR A 39 -1.78 10.19 3.27
C THR A 39 -1.95 11.42 2.38
N GLU A 40 -1.25 11.53 1.24
CA GLU A 40 -1.39 12.62 0.28
C GLU A 40 -2.85 12.75 -0.19
N VAL A 41 -3.45 11.65 -0.66
CA VAL A 41 -4.83 11.64 -1.14
C VAL A 41 -5.81 12.03 -0.02
N ALA A 42 -5.62 11.51 1.19
CA ALA A 42 -6.48 11.80 2.33
C ALA A 42 -6.38 13.29 2.73
N TYR A 43 -5.17 13.82 2.87
CA TYR A 43 -4.96 15.20 3.28
C TYR A 43 -5.47 16.19 2.25
N VAL A 44 -5.13 16.00 0.97
CA VAL A 44 -5.64 16.83 -0.12
C VAL A 44 -7.18 16.82 -0.18
N THR A 45 -7.78 15.66 0.07
CA THR A 45 -9.25 15.52 0.09
C THR A 45 -9.86 16.31 1.25
N TRP A 46 -9.31 16.21 2.45
CA TRP A 46 -9.80 16.96 3.61
C TRP A 46 -9.62 18.47 3.46
N ILE A 47 -8.46 18.91 2.99
CA ILE A 47 -8.17 20.32 2.73
C ILE A 47 -9.13 20.88 1.67
N ARG A 48 -9.39 20.14 0.58
CA ARG A 48 -10.38 20.55 -0.44
C ARG A 48 -11.78 20.68 0.15
N ARG A 49 -12.22 19.72 0.98
CA ARG A 49 -13.52 19.77 1.66
C ARG A 49 -13.64 20.97 2.59
N TYR A 50 -12.58 21.30 3.32
CA TYR A 50 -12.51 22.49 4.17
C TYR A 50 -12.65 23.79 3.38
N ILE A 51 -11.92 23.93 2.28
CA ILE A 51 -12.00 25.10 1.38
C ILE A 51 -13.42 25.25 0.80
N VAL A 52 -14.01 24.14 0.37
CA VAL A 52 -15.40 24.17 -0.16
C VAL A 52 -16.41 24.54 0.92
N PHE A 53 -16.26 24.03 2.14
CA PHE A 53 -17.13 24.36 3.27
C PHE A 53 -17.11 25.87 3.58
N HIS A 54 -15.94 26.51 3.49
CA HIS A 54 -15.79 27.96 3.63
C HIS A 54 -15.93 28.73 2.31
N ARG A 55 -16.83 28.28 1.40
CA ARG A 55 -17.20 28.99 0.16
C ARG A 55 -16.00 29.33 -0.73
N LYS A 56 -14.99 28.46 -0.75
CA LYS A 56 -13.71 28.63 -1.47
C LYS A 56 -12.83 29.80 -0.97
N ALA A 57 -13.04 30.28 0.26
CA ALA A 57 -12.11 31.23 0.88
C ALA A 57 -10.72 30.59 0.96
N HIS A 58 -9.68 31.44 0.78
CA HIS A 58 -8.31 30.95 0.87
C HIS A 58 -7.98 30.63 2.33
N PRO A 59 -7.39 29.48 2.66
CA PRO A 59 -7.12 29.08 4.05
C PRO A 59 -6.27 30.06 4.84
N SER A 60 -5.42 30.87 4.20
CA SER A 60 -4.64 31.92 4.90
C SER A 60 -5.49 33.01 5.53
N THR A 61 -6.75 33.17 5.13
CA THR A 61 -7.69 34.12 5.73
C THR A 61 -8.58 33.49 6.79
N LEU A 62 -8.41 32.20 7.06
CA LEU A 62 -9.18 31.41 8.00
C LEU A 62 -8.27 31.01 9.17
N GLY A 63 -8.85 30.73 10.33
CA GLY A 63 -8.09 30.41 11.52
C GLY A 63 -8.69 29.26 12.36
N ALA A 64 -8.38 29.24 13.64
CA ALA A 64 -8.86 28.24 14.59
C ALA A 64 -10.40 28.18 14.68
N PRO A 65 -11.15 29.29 14.69
CA PRO A 65 -12.61 29.26 14.72
C PRO A 65 -13.21 28.54 13.51
N GLU A 66 -12.66 28.74 12.31
CA GLU A 66 -13.15 28.13 11.08
C GLU A 66 -12.83 26.63 11.06
N ILE A 67 -11.67 26.22 11.58
CA ILE A 67 -11.37 24.79 11.78
C ILE A 67 -12.37 24.17 12.73
N CYS A 68 -12.64 24.78 13.87
CA CYS A 68 -13.63 24.31 14.83
C CYS A 68 -15.02 24.19 14.21
N ALA A 69 -15.46 25.20 13.45
CA ALA A 69 -16.75 25.18 12.76
C ALA A 69 -16.86 24.01 11.78
N PHE A 70 -15.82 23.77 10.97
CA PHE A 70 -15.78 22.65 10.03
C PHE A 70 -15.81 21.30 10.73
N LEU A 71 -15.02 21.10 11.79
CA LEU A 71 -14.98 19.85 12.55
C LEU A 71 -16.28 19.59 13.30
N THR A 72 -16.92 20.63 13.84
CA THR A 72 -18.24 20.55 14.46
C THR A 72 -19.28 20.15 13.42
N TRP A 73 -19.26 20.76 12.22
CA TRP A 73 -20.15 20.38 11.13
C TRP A 73 -19.96 18.92 10.71
N LEU A 74 -18.71 18.43 10.64
CA LEU A 74 -18.43 17.02 10.34
C LEU A 74 -19.04 16.10 11.40
N ALA A 75 -18.94 16.44 12.70
CA ALA A 75 -19.47 15.64 13.76
C ALA A 75 -21.01 15.68 13.82
N THR A 76 -21.61 16.88 13.74
CA THR A 76 -23.05 17.06 14.00
C THR A 76 -23.91 16.85 12.77
N LYS A 77 -23.51 17.38 11.60
CA LYS A 77 -24.31 17.31 10.37
C LYS A 77 -23.93 16.12 9.48
N ARG A 78 -22.66 15.73 9.47
CA ARG A 78 -22.17 14.60 8.66
C ARG A 78 -22.03 13.31 9.46
N GLN A 79 -22.18 13.37 10.79
CA GLN A 79 -22.13 12.22 11.71
C GLN A 79 -20.92 11.31 11.48
N VAL A 80 -19.76 11.92 11.17
CA VAL A 80 -18.54 11.15 10.94
C VAL A 80 -18.02 10.53 12.25
N SER A 81 -17.29 9.43 12.15
CA SER A 81 -16.64 8.84 13.32
C SER A 81 -15.57 9.75 13.90
N ALA A 82 -15.27 9.61 15.20
CA ALA A 82 -14.19 10.32 15.88
C ALA A 82 -12.83 10.16 15.17
N SER A 83 -12.53 8.97 14.64
CA SER A 83 -11.32 8.73 13.88
C SER A 83 -11.28 9.55 12.58
N THR A 84 -12.41 9.68 11.89
CA THR A 84 -12.54 10.46 10.67
C THR A 84 -12.37 11.96 10.94
N GLN A 85 -12.97 12.45 12.03
CA GLN A 85 -12.82 13.85 12.47
C GLN A 85 -11.36 14.17 12.83
N ASN A 86 -10.69 13.27 13.58
CA ASN A 86 -9.26 13.42 13.91
C ASN A 86 -8.35 13.38 12.68
N GLN A 87 -8.70 12.59 11.65
CA GLN A 87 -7.96 12.61 10.38
C GLN A 87 -8.12 13.93 9.64
N ALA A 88 -9.32 14.51 9.64
CA ALA A 88 -9.54 15.84 9.06
C ALA A 88 -8.74 16.92 9.80
N LEU A 89 -8.77 16.90 11.15
CA LEU A 89 -7.95 17.79 11.98
C LEU A 89 -6.46 17.68 11.64
N ALA A 90 -5.92 16.47 11.58
CA ALA A 90 -4.51 16.25 11.26
C ALA A 90 -4.13 16.83 9.88
N ALA A 91 -5.01 16.70 8.88
CA ALA A 91 -4.78 17.28 7.56
C ALA A 91 -4.79 18.83 7.57
N LEU A 92 -5.66 19.45 8.38
CA LEU A 92 -5.72 20.90 8.52
C LEU A 92 -4.53 21.43 9.31
N LEU A 93 -4.14 20.80 10.41
CA LEU A 93 -2.93 21.18 11.15
C LEU A 93 -1.70 21.10 10.25
N PHE A 94 -1.57 20.03 9.45
CA PHE A 94 -0.51 19.92 8.46
C PHE A 94 -0.50 21.08 7.46
N LEU A 95 -1.68 21.48 6.94
CA LEU A 95 -1.81 22.60 6.01
C LEU A 95 -1.26 23.90 6.63
N TYR A 96 -1.71 24.23 7.83
CA TYR A 96 -1.35 25.50 8.47
C TYR A 96 0.09 25.52 8.93
N GLU A 97 0.57 24.45 9.53
CA GLU A 97 1.93 24.37 10.08
C GLU A 97 3.01 24.29 8.97
N HIS A 98 2.79 23.41 7.98
CA HIS A 98 3.85 23.05 7.05
C HIS A 98 3.73 23.68 5.67
N VAL A 99 2.56 24.17 5.28
CA VAL A 99 2.34 24.75 3.94
C VAL A 99 2.13 26.24 3.99
N LEU A 100 1.31 26.70 4.93
CA LEU A 100 1.03 28.15 5.11
C LEU A 100 2.02 28.82 6.05
N GLN A 101 2.73 28.03 6.86
CA GLN A 101 3.66 28.54 7.90
C GLN A 101 2.97 29.52 8.87
N MET A 102 1.72 29.28 9.13
CA MET A 102 0.87 30.02 10.05
C MET A 102 0.48 29.08 11.19
N PRO A 103 1.34 28.89 12.21
CA PRO A 103 0.99 28.01 13.31
C PRO A 103 -0.28 28.56 13.96
N ILE A 104 -1.34 27.78 13.87
CA ILE A 104 -2.57 28.06 14.60
C ILE A 104 -2.20 27.79 16.04
N GLY A 105 -2.16 28.86 16.86
CA GLY A 105 -1.95 28.75 18.31
C GLY A 105 -2.88 27.67 18.85
N GLN A 106 -2.55 27.09 20.02
CA GLN A 106 -3.23 25.90 20.51
C GLN A 106 -4.71 25.93 20.15
N VAL A 107 -5.13 24.99 19.31
CA VAL A 107 -6.54 24.80 18.99
C VAL A 107 -7.14 24.17 20.24
N GLU A 108 -7.08 24.93 21.35
CA GLU A 108 -7.43 24.47 22.71
C GLU A 108 -8.87 24.02 22.83
N HIS A 109 -9.71 24.40 21.89
CA HIS A 109 -11.13 24.03 21.87
C HIS A 109 -11.51 22.99 20.81
N VAL A 110 -10.56 22.51 19.97
CA VAL A 110 -10.85 21.34 19.16
C VAL A 110 -10.71 20.11 20.04
N VAL A 111 -11.78 19.80 20.74
CA VAL A 111 -11.90 18.54 21.46
C VAL A 111 -11.63 17.42 20.47
N ARG A 112 -10.42 16.82 20.54
CA ARG A 112 -10.16 15.58 19.82
C ARG A 112 -11.25 14.61 20.23
N ALA A 113 -12.05 14.20 19.27
CA ALA A 113 -13.16 13.30 19.54
C ALA A 113 -12.62 12.05 20.25
N LYS A 114 -13.13 11.77 21.45
CA LYS A 114 -12.77 10.56 22.20
C LYS A 114 -13.14 9.35 21.36
N GLN A 115 -12.15 8.55 21.04
CA GLN A 115 -12.41 7.27 20.37
C GLN A 115 -12.84 6.26 21.42
N PRO A 116 -14.00 5.64 21.29
CA PRO A 116 -14.36 4.54 22.18
C PRO A 116 -13.33 3.42 22.02
N LEU A 117 -12.81 2.94 23.14
CA LEU A 117 -11.91 1.78 23.15
C LEU A 117 -12.74 0.56 22.74
N ARG A 118 -12.54 0.11 21.51
CA ARG A 118 -13.17 -1.12 21.01
C ARG A 118 -12.18 -2.27 21.16
N LEU A 119 -12.57 -3.31 21.87
CA LEU A 119 -11.80 -4.53 21.92
C LEU A 119 -11.66 -5.10 20.48
N PRO A 120 -10.45 -5.51 20.08
CA PRO A 120 -10.27 -6.12 18.79
C PRO A 120 -11.07 -7.43 18.68
N VAL A 121 -11.70 -7.65 17.53
CA VAL A 121 -12.33 -8.93 17.22
C VAL A 121 -11.23 -9.96 17.01
N VAL A 122 -11.23 -11.03 17.79
CA VAL A 122 -10.31 -12.15 17.67
C VAL A 122 -11.10 -13.39 17.22
N LEU A 123 -10.56 -14.11 16.25
CA LEU A 123 -11.09 -15.39 15.79
C LEU A 123 -10.47 -16.53 16.58
N SER A 124 -11.20 -17.62 16.80
CA SER A 124 -10.60 -18.87 17.25
C SER A 124 -9.84 -19.55 16.08
N ARG A 125 -9.06 -20.60 16.37
CA ARG A 125 -8.36 -21.39 15.34
C ARG A 125 -9.33 -22.04 14.39
N GLU A 126 -10.38 -22.61 14.94
CA GLU A 126 -11.45 -23.27 14.21
C GLU A 126 -12.17 -22.28 13.29
N GLU A 127 -12.49 -21.09 13.79
CA GLU A 127 -13.08 -20.03 12.97
C GLU A 127 -12.16 -19.59 11.82
N VAL A 128 -10.84 -19.47 12.07
CA VAL A 128 -9.87 -19.17 11.00
C VAL A 128 -9.81 -20.31 10.00
N ALA A 129 -9.73 -21.56 10.43
CA ALA A 129 -9.70 -22.71 9.55
C ALA A 129 -10.94 -22.77 8.64
N VAL A 130 -12.13 -22.52 9.18
CA VAL A 130 -13.37 -22.44 8.41
C VAL A 130 -13.35 -21.29 7.41
N VAL A 131 -12.86 -20.10 7.77
CA VAL A 131 -12.74 -18.99 6.79
C VAL A 131 -11.74 -19.33 5.69
N LEU A 132 -10.59 -19.93 6.03
CA LEU A 132 -9.57 -20.33 5.06
C LEU A 132 -10.07 -21.44 4.12
N SER A 133 -10.91 -22.37 4.57
CA SER A 133 -11.48 -23.43 3.72
C SER A 133 -12.43 -22.89 2.63
N HIS A 134 -12.92 -21.66 2.77
CA HIS A 134 -13.72 -20.97 1.76
C HIS A 134 -12.89 -20.03 0.84
N LEU A 135 -11.56 -20.05 0.97
CA LEU A 135 -10.65 -19.33 0.07
C LEU A 135 -9.93 -20.34 -0.83
N GLU A 136 -9.68 -19.96 -2.07
CA GLU A 136 -9.04 -20.81 -3.07
C GLU A 136 -7.88 -20.09 -3.77
N GLY A 137 -6.93 -20.85 -4.32
CA GLY A 137 -5.83 -20.37 -5.14
C GLY A 137 -5.04 -19.22 -4.46
N THR A 138 -4.79 -18.16 -5.20
CA THR A 138 -4.06 -16.98 -4.72
C THR A 138 -4.67 -16.37 -3.44
N MET A 139 -6.00 -16.38 -3.30
CA MET A 139 -6.66 -15.80 -2.14
C MET A 139 -6.44 -16.62 -0.87
N TRP A 140 -6.37 -17.95 -1.01
CA TRP A 140 -6.00 -18.85 0.08
C TRP A 140 -4.56 -18.64 0.52
N ILE A 141 -3.61 -18.55 -0.42
CA ILE A 141 -2.19 -18.26 -0.11
C ILE A 141 -2.07 -16.94 0.67
N ILE A 142 -2.72 -15.87 0.19
CA ILE A 142 -2.73 -14.58 0.88
C ILE A 142 -3.35 -14.72 2.29
N GLY A 143 -4.48 -15.39 2.42
CA GLY A 143 -5.12 -15.65 3.71
C GLY A 143 -4.20 -16.37 4.70
N MET A 144 -3.49 -17.39 4.23
CA MET A 144 -2.50 -18.13 4.99
C MET A 144 -1.30 -17.27 5.43
N LEU A 145 -0.80 -16.39 4.57
CA LEU A 145 0.28 -15.46 4.91
C LEU A 145 -0.17 -14.39 5.91
N LEU A 146 -1.39 -13.86 5.76
CA LEU A 146 -1.93 -12.90 6.74
C LEU A 146 -2.05 -13.54 8.13
N TYR A 147 -2.53 -14.79 8.20
CA TYR A 147 -2.71 -15.52 9.44
C TYR A 147 -1.40 -16.07 10.01
N GLY A 148 -0.65 -16.85 9.22
CA GLY A 148 0.52 -17.59 9.70
C GLY A 148 1.78 -16.73 9.86
N SER A 149 2.00 -15.75 8.96
CA SER A 149 3.16 -14.84 9.03
C SER A 149 2.85 -13.52 9.71
N GLY A 150 1.59 -13.22 9.99
CA GLY A 150 1.17 -11.96 10.59
C GLY A 150 1.43 -10.73 9.73
N LEU A 151 1.41 -10.86 8.41
CA LEU A 151 1.61 -9.76 7.48
C LEU A 151 0.44 -8.75 7.54
N ARG A 152 0.73 -7.47 7.33
CA ARG A 152 -0.32 -6.52 6.96
C ARG A 152 -0.71 -6.78 5.51
N LEU A 153 -1.96 -6.46 5.15
CA LEU A 153 -2.44 -6.69 3.79
C LEU A 153 -1.52 -6.05 2.73
N GLU A 154 -1.17 -4.79 2.88
CA GLU A 154 -0.28 -4.10 1.94
C GLU A 154 1.13 -4.73 1.95
N GLU A 155 1.68 -5.08 3.11
CA GLU A 155 2.96 -5.79 3.20
C GLU A 155 2.93 -7.11 2.40
N CYS A 156 1.83 -7.86 2.50
CA CYS A 156 1.65 -9.11 1.75
C CYS A 156 1.57 -8.86 0.24
N LEU A 157 0.82 -7.84 -0.19
CA LEU A 157 0.63 -7.54 -1.61
C LEU A 157 1.89 -6.95 -2.27
N GLU A 158 2.70 -6.21 -1.51
CA GLU A 158 3.94 -5.61 -1.97
C GLU A 158 5.14 -6.56 -1.93
N LEU A 159 4.97 -7.82 -1.46
CA LEU A 159 6.04 -8.81 -1.44
C LEU A 159 6.64 -9.00 -2.84
N ARG A 160 7.97 -9.05 -2.88
CA ARG A 160 8.75 -9.39 -4.07
C ARG A 160 9.22 -10.84 -3.99
N VAL A 161 9.49 -11.44 -5.12
CA VAL A 161 10.00 -12.83 -5.17
C VAL A 161 11.25 -13.01 -4.31
N LYS A 162 12.19 -12.06 -4.36
CA LYS A 162 13.42 -12.06 -3.57
C LYS A 162 13.22 -11.89 -2.05
N ASP A 163 12.03 -11.50 -1.62
CA ASP A 163 11.73 -11.32 -0.21
C ASP A 163 11.31 -12.64 0.47
N ILE A 164 11.23 -13.74 -0.29
CA ILE A 164 10.86 -15.06 0.20
C ILE A 164 12.10 -15.95 0.22
N ASP A 165 12.49 -16.39 1.40
CA ASP A 165 13.56 -17.36 1.61
C ASP A 165 12.95 -18.74 1.95
N PHE A 166 12.96 -19.65 0.99
CA PHE A 166 12.43 -21.00 1.16
C PHE A 166 13.37 -21.92 1.95
N ASP A 167 14.67 -21.62 2.01
CA ASP A 167 15.64 -22.42 2.74
C ASP A 167 15.53 -22.16 4.25
N ARG A 168 15.34 -20.89 4.62
CA ARG A 168 15.17 -20.48 6.01
C ARG A 168 13.70 -20.48 6.46
N ASN A 169 12.76 -20.69 5.54
CA ASN A 169 11.34 -20.52 5.77
C ASN A 169 11.00 -19.13 6.35
N GLU A 170 11.58 -18.10 5.74
CA GLU A 170 11.43 -16.71 6.16
C GLU A 170 10.88 -15.81 5.05
N ILE A 171 10.21 -14.75 5.46
CA ILE A 171 9.77 -13.66 4.60
C ILE A 171 10.39 -12.37 5.12
N MET A 172 11.14 -11.69 4.27
CA MET A 172 11.69 -10.37 4.57
C MET A 172 10.66 -9.28 4.24
N ILE A 173 10.21 -8.55 5.24
CA ILE A 173 9.32 -7.41 5.07
C ILE A 173 10.15 -6.16 5.07
N ARG A 174 10.18 -5.48 3.93
CA ARG A 174 10.90 -4.23 3.77
C ARG A 174 9.97 -3.05 4.06
N ARG A 175 10.49 -2.04 4.76
CA ARG A 175 9.75 -0.79 5.08
C ARG A 175 8.41 -1.01 5.77
N GLY A 176 8.36 -1.93 6.71
CA GLY A 176 7.20 -2.10 7.57
C GLY A 176 6.80 -0.80 8.28
N LYS A 177 5.76 -0.83 9.12
CA LYS A 177 5.31 0.35 9.89
C LYS A 177 6.49 0.99 10.63
N GLY A 178 6.76 2.27 10.35
CA GLY A 178 7.91 3.00 10.88
C GLY A 178 9.20 2.78 10.07
N GLN A 179 9.12 2.32 8.82
CA GLN A 179 10.26 2.10 7.90
C GLN A 179 11.32 1.10 8.41
N LYS A 180 10.92 0.17 9.29
CA LYS A 180 11.83 -0.87 9.80
C LYS A 180 11.63 -2.17 9.04
N ASP A 181 12.73 -2.73 8.59
CA ASP A 181 12.75 -4.08 8.00
C ASP A 181 12.62 -5.12 9.12
N ARG A 182 11.95 -6.22 8.81
CA ARG A 182 11.84 -7.35 9.73
C ARG A 182 11.67 -8.65 8.95
N ALA A 183 12.19 -9.74 9.51
CA ALA A 183 11.87 -11.08 9.05
C ALA A 183 10.64 -11.62 9.79
N THR A 184 9.91 -12.51 9.14
CA THR A 184 8.81 -13.29 9.74
C THR A 184 8.81 -14.69 9.13
N THR A 185 8.17 -15.64 9.80
CA THR A 185 8.14 -17.04 9.35
C THR A 185 7.26 -17.21 8.12
N LEU A 186 7.73 -17.99 7.14
CA LEU A 186 6.94 -18.54 6.05
C LEU A 186 6.25 -19.83 6.54
N PRO A 187 4.91 -19.89 6.61
CA PRO A 187 4.23 -21.09 7.10
C PRO A 187 4.47 -22.30 6.19
N ALA A 188 4.88 -23.43 6.76
CA ALA A 188 5.18 -24.64 5.99
C ALA A 188 4.00 -25.08 5.10
N ALA A 189 2.76 -24.93 5.61
CA ALA A 189 1.55 -25.34 4.90
C ALA A 189 1.31 -24.55 3.59
N VAL A 190 1.94 -23.38 3.40
CA VAL A 190 1.75 -22.57 2.18
C VAL A 190 2.83 -22.82 1.12
N ILE A 191 3.93 -23.47 1.47
CA ILE A 191 5.14 -23.55 0.64
C ILE A 191 4.84 -24.13 -0.74
N ASP A 192 4.22 -25.31 -0.82
CA ASP A 192 3.97 -25.99 -2.08
C ASP A 192 3.00 -25.20 -2.98
N SER A 193 1.94 -24.65 -2.40
CA SER A 193 1.00 -23.80 -3.14
C SER A 193 1.64 -22.51 -3.60
N LEU A 194 2.51 -21.91 -2.79
CA LEU A 194 3.25 -20.71 -3.14
C LEU A 194 4.27 -20.96 -4.26
N CYS A 195 4.98 -22.09 -4.23
CA CYS A 195 5.89 -22.50 -5.30
C CYS A 195 5.15 -22.66 -6.64
N GLN A 196 3.99 -23.33 -6.64
CA GLN A 196 3.15 -23.49 -7.84
C GLN A 196 2.68 -22.13 -8.35
N HIS A 197 2.20 -21.26 -7.45
CA HIS A 197 1.80 -19.90 -7.78
C HIS A 197 2.95 -19.10 -8.40
N LEU A 198 4.16 -19.16 -7.83
CA LEU A 198 5.33 -18.46 -8.37
C LEU A 198 5.74 -18.99 -9.76
N ALA A 199 5.52 -20.28 -10.06
CA ALA A 199 5.73 -20.81 -11.41
C ALA A 199 4.78 -20.16 -12.43
N GLU A 200 3.52 -19.97 -12.04
CA GLU A 200 2.53 -19.29 -12.88
C GLU A 200 2.88 -17.81 -13.09
N VAL A 201 3.30 -17.15 -12.00
CA VAL A 201 3.74 -15.75 -12.04
C VAL A 201 5.00 -15.60 -12.92
N LYS A 202 5.94 -16.56 -12.88
CA LYS A 202 7.14 -16.53 -13.73
C LYS A 202 6.77 -16.66 -15.21
N ARG A 203 5.82 -17.55 -15.55
CA ARG A 203 5.30 -17.67 -16.93
C ARG A 203 4.64 -16.38 -17.40
N LEU A 204 3.81 -15.77 -16.53
CA LEU A 204 3.18 -14.49 -16.81
C LEU A 204 4.21 -13.37 -17.03
N HIS A 205 5.23 -13.31 -16.18
CA HIS A 205 6.33 -12.34 -16.34
C HIS A 205 7.09 -12.54 -17.65
N SER A 206 7.37 -13.79 -18.05
CA SER A 206 8.03 -14.09 -19.33
C SER A 206 7.18 -13.64 -20.53
N ALA A 207 5.86 -13.82 -20.47
CA ALA A 207 4.94 -13.33 -21.50
C ALA A 207 4.92 -11.79 -21.52
N ASP A 208 4.81 -11.14 -20.35
CA ASP A 208 4.87 -9.69 -20.26
C ASP A 208 6.19 -9.10 -20.80
N LEU A 209 7.32 -9.79 -20.59
CA LEU A 209 8.61 -9.38 -21.16
C LEU A 209 8.60 -9.46 -22.70
N ALA A 210 8.06 -10.53 -23.27
CA ALA A 210 7.92 -10.67 -24.71
C ALA A 210 7.04 -9.57 -25.31
N ASP A 211 6.00 -9.14 -24.59
CA ASP A 211 5.09 -8.08 -24.99
C ASP A 211 5.61 -6.67 -24.67
N GLY A 212 6.81 -6.53 -24.07
CA GLY A 212 7.41 -5.25 -23.70
C GLY A 212 6.91 -4.64 -22.38
N PHE A 213 6.16 -5.38 -21.56
CA PHE A 213 5.55 -4.90 -20.31
C PHE A 213 6.18 -5.46 -19.02
N GLY A 214 7.16 -6.36 -19.11
CA GLY A 214 7.73 -7.10 -17.97
C GLY A 214 8.49 -6.27 -16.94
N ARG A 215 8.38 -4.96 -16.98
CA ARG A 215 8.96 -4.04 -15.99
C ARG A 215 8.03 -3.89 -14.78
N VAL A 216 8.63 -3.70 -13.61
CA VAL A 216 7.91 -3.42 -12.36
C VAL A 216 8.37 -2.09 -11.76
N ALA A 217 7.48 -1.38 -11.09
CA ALA A 217 7.84 -0.18 -10.35
C ALA A 217 8.79 -0.54 -9.19
N LEU A 218 9.97 0.05 -9.20
CA LEU A 218 10.96 -0.11 -8.12
C LEU A 218 10.75 0.96 -7.04
N PRO A 219 11.11 0.67 -5.79
CA PRO A 219 11.06 1.66 -4.72
C PRO A 219 12.05 2.81 -4.95
N ASP A 220 11.63 4.05 -4.69
CA ASP A 220 12.43 5.28 -4.70
C ASP A 220 13.35 5.44 -5.93
N ALA A 221 14.64 5.71 -5.66
CA ALA A 221 15.65 5.94 -6.68
C ALA A 221 16.33 4.65 -7.20
N LEU A 222 15.91 3.46 -6.75
CA LEU A 222 16.55 2.20 -7.14
C LEU A 222 16.54 1.97 -8.65
N GLY A 223 15.50 2.40 -9.36
CA GLY A 223 15.44 2.32 -10.82
C GLY A 223 16.54 3.12 -11.55
N ARG A 224 17.07 4.17 -10.90
CA ARG A 224 18.23 4.93 -11.43
C ARG A 224 19.55 4.24 -11.12
N LYS A 225 19.67 3.65 -9.91
CA LYS A 225 20.88 2.94 -9.47
C LYS A 225 21.04 1.59 -10.18
N TYR A 226 19.93 0.89 -10.38
CA TYR A 226 19.88 -0.45 -10.99
C TYR A 226 18.87 -0.47 -12.15
N PRO A 227 19.26 0.00 -13.37
CA PRO A 227 18.33 0.17 -14.50
C PRO A 227 17.66 -1.12 -14.97
N HIS A 228 18.33 -2.27 -14.80
CA HIS A 228 17.84 -3.59 -15.22
C HIS A 228 16.99 -4.28 -14.16
N ALA A 229 17.09 -3.89 -12.87
CA ALA A 229 16.38 -4.54 -11.79
C ALA A 229 14.83 -4.55 -11.98
N ALA A 230 14.30 -3.58 -12.72
CA ALA A 230 12.85 -3.52 -12.98
C ALA A 230 12.31 -4.71 -13.79
N VAL A 231 13.16 -5.38 -14.60
CA VAL A 231 12.80 -6.55 -15.41
C VAL A 231 13.28 -7.86 -14.80
N GLU A 232 14.08 -7.83 -13.75
CA GLU A 232 14.59 -9.03 -13.11
C GLU A 232 13.49 -9.75 -12.34
N TRP A 233 13.55 -11.09 -12.36
CA TRP A 233 12.58 -11.95 -11.70
C TRP A 233 12.46 -11.68 -10.21
N GLY A 234 13.58 -11.52 -9.49
CA GLY A 234 13.60 -11.29 -8.05
C GLY A 234 12.82 -10.05 -7.60
N TRP A 235 12.70 -9.04 -8.47
CA TRP A 235 12.00 -7.81 -8.19
C TRP A 235 10.49 -7.84 -8.52
N GLN A 236 10.02 -8.89 -9.20
CA GLN A 236 8.61 -9.01 -9.54
C GLN A 236 7.74 -9.20 -8.29
N PHE A 237 6.48 -8.75 -8.34
CA PHE A 237 5.55 -8.98 -7.24
C PHE A 237 5.16 -10.45 -7.14
N VAL A 238 5.08 -10.97 -5.92
CA VAL A 238 4.57 -12.32 -5.66
C VAL A 238 3.10 -12.43 -6.08
N PHE A 239 2.33 -11.37 -5.87
CA PHE A 239 0.90 -11.32 -6.20
C PHE A 239 0.63 -10.23 -7.25
N PRO A 240 0.93 -10.46 -8.53
CA PRO A 240 0.70 -9.48 -9.59
C PRO A 240 -0.79 -9.27 -9.86
N ALA A 241 -1.14 -8.09 -10.35
CA ALA A 241 -2.48 -7.79 -10.84
C ALA A 241 -2.78 -8.57 -12.13
N SER A 242 -4.06 -8.81 -12.42
CA SER A 242 -4.50 -9.50 -13.65
C SER A 242 -4.29 -8.68 -14.93
N CYS A 243 -4.12 -7.35 -14.83
CA CYS A 243 -3.97 -6.45 -15.96
C CYS A 243 -2.75 -5.53 -15.81
N ILE A 244 -2.28 -5.03 -16.96
CA ILE A 244 -1.22 -4.03 -17.01
C ILE A 244 -1.77 -2.68 -16.58
N CYS A 245 -1.09 -2.04 -15.62
CA CYS A 245 -1.37 -0.67 -15.20
C CYS A 245 -0.79 0.31 -16.23
N ARG A 246 -1.65 1.16 -16.79
CA ARG A 246 -1.27 2.19 -17.78
C ARG A 246 -1.32 3.61 -17.21
N ASP A 247 -1.45 3.75 -15.89
CA ASP A 247 -1.47 5.06 -15.25
C ASP A 247 -0.07 5.71 -15.29
N PRO A 248 0.10 6.85 -15.99
CA PRO A 248 1.41 7.51 -16.16
C PRO A 248 2.07 7.90 -14.83
N ARG A 249 1.27 8.01 -13.76
CA ARG A 249 1.78 8.32 -12.42
C ARG A 249 2.69 7.22 -11.85
N TRP A 250 2.62 6.01 -12.39
CA TRP A 250 3.42 4.84 -11.99
C TRP A 250 4.57 4.55 -12.96
N GLY A 251 4.83 5.44 -13.91
CA GLY A 251 5.83 5.26 -14.94
C GLY A 251 5.30 4.57 -16.20
N PRO A 252 6.16 3.86 -16.96
CA PRO A 252 5.75 3.11 -18.13
C PRO A 252 4.71 2.05 -17.78
N PRO A 253 3.86 1.63 -18.77
CA PRO A 253 2.92 0.54 -18.56
C PRO A 253 3.61 -0.69 -17.95
N SER A 254 3.08 -1.19 -16.86
CA SER A 254 3.69 -2.29 -16.10
C SER A 254 2.64 -3.05 -15.28
N ARG A 255 2.98 -4.28 -14.90
CA ARG A 255 2.11 -5.05 -14.01
C ARG A 255 2.38 -4.65 -12.56
N PHE A 256 1.34 -4.12 -11.91
CA PHE A 256 1.40 -3.76 -10.48
C PHE A 256 0.96 -4.97 -9.63
N HIS A 257 1.02 -4.85 -8.32
CA HIS A 257 0.50 -5.89 -7.43
C HIS A 257 -1.03 -5.91 -7.42
N LEU A 258 -1.59 -7.02 -6.98
CA LEU A 258 -3.02 -7.19 -6.76
C LEU A 258 -3.59 -6.08 -5.87
N HIS A 259 -4.77 -5.58 -6.21
CA HIS A 259 -5.39 -4.51 -5.44
C HIS A 259 -6.00 -5.05 -4.13
N ALA A 260 -5.79 -4.33 -3.03
CA ALA A 260 -6.26 -4.72 -1.70
C ALA A 260 -7.76 -5.04 -1.63
N SER A 261 -8.58 -4.35 -2.44
CA SER A 261 -10.03 -4.59 -2.47
C SER A 261 -10.42 -5.98 -2.98
N ALA A 262 -9.58 -6.61 -3.82
CA ALA A 262 -9.84 -7.98 -4.29
C ALA A 262 -9.76 -8.97 -3.11
N VAL A 263 -8.70 -8.85 -2.31
CA VAL A 263 -8.52 -9.68 -1.09
C VAL A 263 -9.61 -9.39 -0.05
N GLN A 264 -9.94 -8.11 0.17
CA GLN A 264 -11.00 -7.72 1.09
C GLN A 264 -12.35 -8.32 0.69
N LYS A 265 -12.68 -8.30 -0.61
CA LYS A 265 -13.91 -8.93 -1.15
C LYS A 265 -13.89 -10.44 -0.97
N ALA A 266 -12.77 -11.11 -1.29
CA ALA A 266 -12.65 -12.56 -1.15
C ALA A 266 -12.84 -13.00 0.30
N ILE A 267 -12.16 -12.34 1.26
CA ILE A 267 -12.32 -12.62 2.69
C ILE A 267 -13.76 -12.34 3.14
N ALA A 268 -14.38 -11.25 2.71
CA ALA A 268 -15.77 -10.94 3.07
C ALA A 268 -16.75 -12.00 2.54
N VAL A 269 -16.51 -12.59 1.36
CA VAL A 269 -17.30 -13.70 0.82
C VAL A 269 -17.06 -14.96 1.65
N ALA A 270 -15.81 -15.31 1.95
CA ALA A 270 -15.45 -16.46 2.76
C ALA A 270 -16.10 -16.41 4.16
N VAL A 271 -16.04 -15.25 4.81
CA VAL A 271 -16.69 -15.03 6.12
C VAL A 271 -18.20 -15.21 6.05
N ARG A 272 -18.86 -14.70 5.02
CA ARG A 272 -20.32 -14.95 4.86
C ARG A 272 -20.65 -16.42 4.67
N ARG A 273 -19.82 -17.16 3.91
CA ARG A 273 -20.01 -18.60 3.67
C ARG A 273 -19.75 -19.43 4.92
N SER A 274 -18.84 -18.97 5.78
CA SER A 274 -18.51 -19.66 7.05
C SER A 274 -19.59 -19.56 8.13
N GLY A 275 -20.59 -18.68 7.97
CA GLY A 275 -21.63 -18.45 8.98
C GLY A 275 -21.15 -17.71 10.23
N ILE A 276 -19.91 -17.21 10.25
CA ILE A 276 -19.33 -16.51 11.42
C ILE A 276 -19.98 -15.12 11.54
N ALA A 277 -20.61 -14.86 12.67
CA ALA A 277 -21.28 -13.58 12.95
C ALA A 277 -20.31 -12.41 13.25
N LYS A 278 -19.02 -12.70 13.46
CA LYS A 278 -17.99 -11.69 13.76
C LYS A 278 -17.62 -10.88 12.53
N ARG A 279 -17.31 -9.60 12.72
CA ARG A 279 -16.77 -8.76 11.63
C ARG A 279 -15.31 -9.09 11.38
N VAL A 280 -15.02 -9.84 10.34
CA VAL A 280 -13.69 -10.31 9.97
C VAL A 280 -13.20 -9.57 8.72
N GLY A 281 -11.94 -9.19 8.72
CA GLY A 281 -11.24 -8.62 7.59
C GLY A 281 -9.76 -9.04 7.59
N PRO A 282 -8.95 -8.61 6.61
CA PRO A 282 -7.54 -8.96 6.55
C PRO A 282 -6.77 -8.65 7.84
N HIS A 283 -7.14 -7.56 8.51
CA HIS A 283 -6.50 -7.17 9.77
C HIS A 283 -6.85 -8.11 10.93
N THR A 284 -8.09 -8.62 10.96
CA THR A 284 -8.53 -9.61 11.96
C THR A 284 -7.78 -10.93 11.81
N MET A 285 -7.53 -11.38 10.57
CA MET A 285 -6.72 -12.58 10.31
C MET A 285 -5.32 -12.48 10.91
N ARG A 286 -4.71 -11.30 10.85
CA ARG A 286 -3.37 -11.05 11.38
C ARG A 286 -3.27 -11.10 12.90
N HIS A 287 -4.31 -10.72 13.64
CA HIS A 287 -4.23 -10.61 15.11
C HIS A 287 -3.85 -11.92 15.80
N TYR A 288 -3.98 -13.04 15.12
CA TYR A 288 -3.65 -14.36 15.65
C TYR A 288 -2.19 -14.79 15.45
N ALA A 289 -1.43 -14.14 14.59
CA ALA A 289 -0.04 -14.52 14.25
C ALA A 289 0.96 -14.47 15.44
N GLY A 290 0.55 -13.90 16.57
CA GLY A 290 1.36 -13.88 17.79
C GLY A 290 1.31 -15.17 18.61
N PHE A 291 0.46 -16.14 18.28
CA PHE A 291 0.23 -17.36 19.02
C PHE A 291 0.36 -18.62 18.16
N ARG A 292 1.60 -19.12 18.04
CA ARG A 292 2.01 -20.51 17.75
C ARG A 292 1.37 -21.30 16.59
N THR A 293 2.27 -21.94 15.82
CA THR A 293 2.15 -23.19 15.01
C THR A 293 0.75 -23.64 14.56
N MET A 294 0.56 -23.62 13.23
CA MET A 294 -0.60 -24.17 12.54
C MET A 294 -0.86 -25.64 12.90
N PRO A 295 -2.14 -26.08 13.01
CA PRO A 295 -2.48 -27.48 12.95
C PRO A 295 -2.05 -28.07 11.60
N SER A 296 -1.49 -29.28 11.59
CA SER A 296 -1.05 -30.02 10.39
C SER A 296 -2.17 -30.36 9.39
N ASP A 297 -3.43 -30.12 9.74
CA ASP A 297 -4.57 -30.69 9.08
C ASP A 297 -5.25 -29.80 8.03
N VAL A 298 -4.78 -28.54 7.85
CA VAL A 298 -5.29 -27.68 6.77
C VAL A 298 -4.47 -27.94 5.49
N LYS A 299 -4.64 -29.14 4.92
CA LYS A 299 -4.06 -29.47 3.61
C LYS A 299 -4.87 -28.80 2.51
N GLY A 300 -4.24 -27.84 1.82
CA GLY A 300 -4.75 -27.37 0.54
C GLY A 300 -4.70 -28.52 -0.48
N HIS A 301 -5.74 -28.67 -1.30
CA HIS A 301 -5.77 -29.64 -2.39
C HIS A 301 -4.70 -29.28 -3.41
N SER A 302 -3.55 -29.94 -3.33
CA SER A 302 -2.45 -29.81 -4.29
C SER A 302 -2.23 -31.16 -5.00
N ARG A 303 -2.34 -31.14 -6.33
CA ARG A 303 -1.85 -32.27 -7.15
C ARG A 303 -0.32 -32.19 -7.21
N ALA A 304 0.32 -33.24 -6.74
CA ALA A 304 1.77 -33.40 -6.72
C ALA A 304 2.36 -33.51 -8.14
N GLY A 305 3.46 -32.83 -8.38
CA GLY A 305 4.32 -33.03 -9.56
C GLY A 305 4.99 -31.76 -10.03
N GLY A 306 6.24 -31.51 -9.65
CA GLY A 306 7.06 -30.41 -10.19
C GLY A 306 7.84 -29.55 -9.19
N THR A 307 7.71 -29.85 -7.92
CA THR A 307 8.13 -28.96 -6.82
C THR A 307 9.65 -28.83 -6.63
N LEU A 308 10.44 -29.81 -6.99
CA LEU A 308 11.87 -29.87 -6.69
C LEU A 308 12.75 -28.97 -7.61
N LEU A 309 12.46 -28.98 -8.91
CA LEU A 309 13.20 -28.14 -9.88
C LEU A 309 12.93 -26.65 -9.71
N LEU A 310 11.71 -26.29 -9.35
CA LEU A 310 11.31 -24.90 -9.15
C LEU A 310 11.93 -24.28 -7.90
N LYS A 311 12.07 -25.08 -6.83
CA LYS A 311 12.76 -24.63 -5.60
C LYS A 311 14.22 -24.25 -5.88
N ALA A 312 14.89 -24.94 -6.79
CA ALA A 312 16.27 -24.64 -7.17
C ALA A 312 16.40 -23.32 -7.97
N GLU A 313 15.49 -23.04 -8.89
CA GLU A 313 15.51 -21.80 -9.69
C GLU A 313 15.15 -20.55 -8.88
N ILE A 314 14.23 -20.68 -7.92
CA ILE A 314 13.85 -19.57 -7.03
C ILE A 314 15.00 -19.26 -6.07
N ARG A 315 15.75 -20.30 -5.62
CA ARG A 315 16.96 -20.17 -4.79
C ARG A 315 18.03 -19.30 -5.45
N PHE A 316 18.30 -19.51 -6.74
CA PHE A 316 19.32 -18.74 -7.47
C PHE A 316 19.00 -17.24 -7.54
N ALA A 317 17.73 -16.86 -7.68
CA ALA A 317 17.31 -15.47 -7.75
C ALA A 317 17.38 -14.71 -6.40
N ALA A 318 17.33 -15.42 -5.29
CA ALA A 318 17.41 -14.81 -3.95
C ALA A 318 18.85 -14.48 -3.51
N HIS A 319 19.86 -15.15 -4.07
CA HIS A 319 21.27 -14.97 -3.71
C HIS A 319 22.08 -14.05 -4.66
N SER A 320 21.47 -13.65 -5.80
CA SER A 320 22.13 -12.82 -6.83
C SER A 320 21.71 -11.34 -6.78
N ALA A 321 21.00 -10.91 -5.75
CA ALA A 321 20.55 -9.52 -5.48
C ALA A 321 21.06 -9.09 -4.07
#